data_75f6805dad1a40a8b9cf41441a73f13a
#
_entry.id   75f6805dad1a40a8b9cf41441a73f13a
#
_cell.length_a   1.000
_cell.length_b   1.000
_cell.length_c   1.000
_cell.angle_alpha   90.00
_cell.angle_beta   90.00
_cell.angle_gamma   90.00
#
_symmetry.space_group_name_H-M   'P 1'
#
loop_
_entity.id
_entity.type
_entity.pdbx_description
1 polymer ?
#
loop_
_entity_poly.entity_id
_entity_poly.type
_entity_poly.pdbx_seq_one_letter_code
_entity_poly.pdbx_strand_id
1 'polypeptide(L)'
;MFLADLHRRGVYHTDLKGSNIMVKEGEAELFYLLDPEALRFVMRVSRKMAIMNLSRLDRYMLPYSSAADRLATLTAYLAALGRTDLLRCFWEAIDRDERRTLKAK
;
A
#
# COMPACT_ATOMS: atom_id res chain seq x y z
N MET A 1 -5.16 9.78 3.29
CA MET A 1 -4.02 9.07 2.70
C MET A 1 -4.35 8.64 1.27
N PHE A 2 -3.39 8.82 0.38
CA PHE A 2 -3.57 8.59 -1.06
C PHE A 2 -4.01 7.16 -1.42
N LEU A 3 -3.30 6.15 -0.94
CA LEU A 3 -3.62 4.75 -1.25
C LEU A 3 -4.98 4.34 -0.69
N ALA A 4 -5.30 4.79 0.52
CA ALA A 4 -6.61 4.52 1.12
C ALA A 4 -7.74 5.14 0.30
N ASP A 5 -7.52 6.35 -0.23
CA ASP A 5 -8.51 7.01 -1.09
C ASP A 5 -8.74 6.25 -2.39
N LEU A 6 -7.67 5.74 -3.01
CA LEU A 6 -7.78 4.89 -4.20
C LEU A 6 -8.58 3.62 -3.92
N HIS A 7 -8.23 2.92 -2.86
CA HIS A 7 -8.90 1.67 -2.49
C HIS A 7 -10.37 1.90 -2.14
N ARG A 8 -10.66 3.02 -1.49
CA ARG A 8 -12.04 3.39 -1.15
C ARG A 8 -12.89 3.61 -2.40
N ARG A 9 -12.27 4.07 -3.49
CA ARG A 9 -12.93 4.30 -4.78
C ARG A 9 -12.96 3.05 -5.66
N GLY A 10 -12.48 1.92 -5.17
CA GLY A 10 -12.45 0.69 -5.95
C GLY A 10 -11.32 0.61 -6.96
N VAL A 11 -10.24 1.34 -6.73
CA VAL A 11 -9.06 1.35 -7.60
C VAL A 11 -7.88 0.72 -6.90
N TYR A 12 -7.21 -0.24 -7.54
CA TYR A 12 -5.96 -0.79 -7.04
C TYR A 12 -4.96 -0.97 -8.17
N HIS A 13 -3.68 -1.06 -7.83
CA HIS A 13 -2.59 -1.18 -8.79
C HIS A 13 -2.01 -2.59 -8.71
N THR A 14 -1.87 -3.26 -9.85
CA THR A 14 -1.39 -4.65 -9.86
C THR A 14 0.12 -4.78 -9.65
N ASP A 15 0.86 -3.68 -9.79
CA ASP A 15 2.33 -3.68 -9.63
C ASP A 15 2.80 -2.44 -8.87
N LEU A 16 2.19 -2.19 -7.71
CA LEU A 16 2.47 -0.98 -6.94
C LEU A 16 3.88 -1.01 -6.35
N LYS A 17 4.66 0.00 -6.69
CA LYS A 17 6.01 0.23 -6.18
C LYS A 17 6.16 1.72 -5.87
N GLY A 18 7.14 2.05 -5.02
CA GLY A 18 7.46 3.46 -4.76
C GLY A 18 7.82 4.23 -6.02
N SER A 19 8.48 3.56 -6.99
CA SER A 19 8.85 4.17 -8.27
C SER A 19 7.65 4.49 -9.17
N ASN A 20 6.47 3.92 -8.90
CA ASN A 20 5.23 4.18 -9.66
C ASN A 20 4.38 5.28 -9.03
N ILE A 21 4.87 5.91 -7.98
CA ILE A 21 4.19 7.00 -7.29
C ILE A 21 5.06 8.24 -7.40
N MET A 22 4.50 9.31 -7.96
CA MET A 22 5.14 10.62 -7.99
C MET A 22 4.42 11.57 -7.05
N VAL A 23 5.20 12.36 -6.31
CA VAL A 23 4.69 13.41 -5.45
C VAL A 23 5.10 14.75 -6.05
N LYS A 24 4.12 15.60 -6.30
CA LYS A 24 4.38 16.98 -6.72
C LYS A 24 4.38 17.87 -5.49
N GLU A 25 5.52 18.50 -5.20
CA GLU A 25 5.64 19.45 -4.12
C GLU A 25 4.97 20.78 -4.50
N GLY A 26 4.32 21.42 -3.53
CA GLY A 26 3.64 22.69 -3.73
C GLY A 26 2.71 22.98 -2.56
N GLU A 27 1.76 23.92 -2.77
CA GLU A 27 0.79 24.29 -1.73
C GLU A 27 -0.13 23.15 -1.31
N ALA A 28 -0.33 22.18 -2.22
CA ALA A 28 -1.04 20.95 -1.93
C ALA A 28 -0.20 19.77 -2.43
N GLU A 29 0.01 18.76 -1.58
CA GLU A 29 0.68 17.54 -2.00
C GLU A 29 -0.22 16.78 -2.97
N LEU A 30 0.26 16.60 -4.21
CA LEU A 30 -0.41 15.83 -5.23
C LEU A 30 0.37 14.55 -5.51
N PHE A 31 -0.34 13.43 -5.52
CA PHE A 31 0.22 12.13 -5.82
C PHE A 31 -0.26 11.67 -7.20
N TYR A 32 0.67 11.17 -8.00
CA TYR A 32 0.38 10.65 -9.33
C TYR A 32 0.81 9.20 -9.39
N LEU A 33 -0.03 8.36 -9.97
CA LEU A 33 0.36 7.00 -10.29
C LEU A 33 0.95 6.95 -11.69
N LEU A 34 2.12 6.35 -11.80
CA LEU A 34 2.71 5.99 -13.08
C LEU A 34 2.24 4.58 -13.46
N ASP A 35 2.39 4.24 -14.74
CA ASP A 35 1.97 2.96 -15.28
C ASP A 35 0.47 2.69 -15.09
N PRO A 36 -0.38 3.52 -15.74
CA PRO A 36 -1.83 3.38 -15.60
C PRO A 36 -2.38 2.06 -16.15
N GLU A 37 -1.61 1.34 -16.97
CA GLU A 37 -2.02 0.04 -17.49
C GLU A 37 -2.18 -1.02 -16.40
N ALA A 38 -1.49 -0.85 -15.29
CA ALA A 38 -1.56 -1.76 -14.16
C ALA A 38 -2.74 -1.44 -13.21
N LEU A 39 -3.49 -0.37 -13.48
CA LEU A 39 -4.66 -0.03 -12.67
C LEU A 39 -5.83 -0.95 -12.97
N ARG A 40 -6.56 -1.30 -11.92
CA ARG A 40 -7.79 -2.10 -12.01
C ARG A 40 -8.91 -1.42 -11.25
N PHE A 41 -10.09 -1.50 -11.82
CA PHE A 41 -11.31 -0.91 -11.25
C PHE A 41 -12.24 -2.03 -10.83
N VAL A 42 -12.66 -2.02 -9.58
CA VAL A 42 -13.57 -3.02 -9.02
C VAL A 42 -14.64 -2.32 -8.21
N MET A 43 -15.75 -3.01 -7.92
CA MET A 43 -16.79 -2.43 -7.07
C MET A 43 -16.29 -2.18 -5.66
N ARG A 44 -15.41 -3.05 -5.18
CA ARG A 44 -14.82 -2.95 -3.85
C ARG A 44 -13.45 -3.61 -3.83
N VAL A 45 -12.44 -2.90 -3.33
CA VAL A 45 -11.12 -3.48 -3.12
C VAL A 45 -11.20 -4.42 -1.93
N SER A 46 -10.93 -5.70 -2.16
CA SER A 46 -10.96 -6.72 -1.11
C SER A 46 -9.76 -6.56 -0.17
N ARG A 47 -9.87 -7.15 1.01
CA ARG A 47 -8.77 -7.19 1.98
C ARG A 47 -7.52 -7.82 1.36
N LYS A 48 -7.70 -8.89 0.58
CA LYS A 48 -6.60 -9.57 -0.11
C LYS A 48 -5.89 -8.65 -1.11
N MET A 49 -6.65 -7.90 -1.90
CA MET A 49 -6.10 -6.93 -2.86
C MET A 49 -5.36 -5.80 -2.14
N ALA A 50 -5.92 -5.29 -1.05
CA ALA A 50 -5.31 -4.24 -0.25
C ALA A 50 -3.98 -4.71 0.34
N ILE A 51 -3.95 -5.90 0.91
CA ILE A 51 -2.73 -6.49 1.49
C ILE A 51 -1.67 -6.67 0.41
N MET A 52 -2.05 -7.13 -0.78
CA MET A 52 -1.12 -7.29 -1.90
C MET A 52 -0.48 -5.96 -2.30
N ASN A 53 -1.27 -4.90 -2.43
CA ASN A 53 -0.75 -3.57 -2.75
C ASN A 53 0.20 -3.07 -1.66
N LEU A 54 -0.21 -3.18 -0.41
CA LEU A 54 0.60 -2.74 0.73
C LEU A 54 1.90 -3.54 0.84
N SER A 55 1.85 -4.85 0.62
CA SER A 55 3.03 -5.71 0.69
C SER A 55 4.06 -5.34 -0.37
N ARG A 56 3.63 -5.06 -1.59
CA ARG A 56 4.54 -4.66 -2.66
C ARG A 56 5.21 -3.32 -2.38
N LEU A 57 4.42 -2.36 -1.90
CA LEU A 57 4.96 -1.05 -1.52
C LEU A 57 5.91 -1.17 -0.34
N ASP A 58 5.56 -1.95 0.66
CA ASP A 58 6.37 -2.18 1.85
C ASP A 58 7.71 -2.82 1.51
N ARG A 59 7.74 -3.82 0.63
CA ARG A 59 8.97 -4.44 0.16
C ARG A 59 9.90 -3.46 -0.55
N TYR A 60 9.32 -2.57 -1.35
CA TYR A 60 10.10 -1.52 -2.01
C TYR A 60 10.75 -0.60 -0.99
N MET A 61 10.05 -0.27 0.09
CA MET A 61 10.50 0.66 1.11
C MET A 61 11.44 0.03 2.16
N LEU A 62 11.48 -1.31 2.25
CA LEU A 62 12.26 -2.02 3.27
C LEU A 62 13.70 -1.53 3.44
N PRO A 63 14.50 -1.32 2.36
CA PRO A 63 15.88 -0.88 2.51
C PRO A 63 16.03 0.56 3.01
N TYR A 64 14.94 1.35 3.00
CA TYR A 64 14.96 2.80 3.25
C TYR A 64 14.19 3.22 4.48
N SER A 65 13.51 2.30 5.16
CA SER A 65 12.63 2.65 6.27
C SER A 65 12.77 1.69 7.42
N SER A 66 12.55 2.21 8.64
CA SER A 66 12.52 1.41 9.86
C SER A 66 11.20 0.67 10.01
N ALA A 67 11.16 -0.30 10.93
CA ALA A 67 9.91 -0.98 11.28
C ALA A 67 8.88 0.01 11.84
N ALA A 68 9.32 1.02 12.58
CA ALA A 68 8.44 2.05 13.10
C ALA A 68 7.81 2.89 11.99
N ASP A 69 8.58 3.23 10.95
CA ASP A 69 8.07 3.98 9.80
C ASP A 69 7.04 3.16 9.02
N ARG A 70 7.33 1.89 8.82
CA ARG A 70 6.43 0.98 8.11
C ARG A 70 5.12 0.79 8.88
N LEU A 71 5.21 0.64 10.19
CA LEU A 71 4.04 0.52 11.06
C LEU A 71 3.21 1.80 11.04
N ALA A 72 3.86 2.97 11.07
CA ALA A 72 3.18 4.26 11.00
C ALA A 72 2.43 4.43 9.68
N THR A 73 3.01 3.99 8.57
CA THR A 73 2.38 4.03 7.26
C THR A 73 1.13 3.15 7.21
N LEU A 74 1.23 1.92 7.69
CA LEU A 74 0.10 1.01 7.75
C LEU A 74 -1.01 1.54 8.67
N THR A 75 -0.63 2.10 9.80
CA THR A 75 -1.58 2.70 10.74
C THR A 75 -2.34 3.86 10.08
N ALA A 76 -1.62 4.73 9.36
CA ALA A 76 -2.24 5.85 8.64
C ALA A 76 -3.21 5.37 7.56
N TYR A 77 -2.85 4.32 6.82
CA TYR A 77 -3.71 3.72 5.81
C TYR A 77 -5.01 3.21 6.42
N LEU A 78 -4.92 2.41 7.49
CA LEU A 78 -6.09 1.83 8.14
C LEU A 78 -6.93 2.88 8.87
N ALA A 79 -6.29 3.90 9.44
CA ALA A 79 -7.02 5.01 10.06
C ALA A 79 -7.86 5.77 9.04
N ALA A 80 -7.31 6.00 7.84
CA ALA A 80 -8.03 6.66 6.76
C ALA A 80 -9.26 5.86 6.30
N LEU A 81 -9.22 4.53 6.46
CA LEU A 81 -10.36 3.65 6.17
C LEU A 81 -11.28 3.45 7.37
N GLY A 82 -10.94 3.98 8.54
CA GLY A 82 -11.69 3.74 9.77
C GLY A 82 -11.57 2.31 10.28
N ARG A 83 -10.49 1.62 9.98
CA ARG A 83 -10.30 0.20 10.30
C ARG A 83 -8.97 -0.09 11.01
N THR A 84 -8.64 0.71 12.02
CA THR A 84 -7.44 0.47 12.83
C THR A 84 -7.50 -0.86 13.60
N ASP A 85 -8.70 -1.42 13.77
CA ASP A 85 -8.90 -2.75 14.35
C ASP A 85 -8.21 -3.86 13.53
N LEU A 86 -7.91 -3.62 12.26
CA LEU A 86 -7.26 -4.58 11.37
C LEU A 86 -5.73 -4.48 11.37
N LEU A 87 -5.14 -3.59 12.17
CA LEU A 87 -3.69 -3.34 12.15
C LEU A 87 -2.88 -4.61 12.32
N ARG A 88 -3.17 -5.39 13.34
CA ARG A 88 -2.45 -6.63 13.62
C ARG A 88 -2.59 -7.64 12.49
N CYS A 89 -3.81 -7.81 11.99
CA CYS A 89 -4.12 -8.73 10.90
C CYS A 89 -3.34 -8.37 9.63
N PHE A 90 -3.32 -7.09 9.27
CA PHE A 90 -2.61 -6.62 8.08
C PHE A 90 -1.11 -6.72 8.24
N TRP A 91 -0.58 -6.34 9.41
CA TRP A 91 0.85 -6.43 9.69
C TRP A 91 1.36 -7.86 9.56
N GLU A 92 0.66 -8.81 10.17
CA GLU A 92 1.03 -10.23 10.09
C GLU A 92 0.93 -10.78 8.67
N ALA A 93 -0.10 -10.37 7.91
CA ALA A 93 -0.27 -10.81 6.53
C ALA A 93 0.83 -10.27 5.62
N ILE A 94 1.20 -9.01 5.78
CA ILE A 94 2.27 -8.38 5.00
C ILE A 94 3.61 -9.05 5.33
N ASP A 95 3.90 -9.26 6.60
CA ASP A 95 5.12 -9.94 7.03
C ASP A 95 5.23 -11.36 6.46
N ARG A 96 4.12 -12.09 6.47
CA ARG A 96 4.06 -13.45 5.91
C ARG A 96 4.30 -13.45 4.41
N ASP A 97 3.71 -12.51 3.69
CA ASP A 97 3.88 -12.38 2.25
C ASP A 97 5.34 -12.06 1.89
N GLU A 98 5.97 -11.18 2.64
CA GLU A 98 7.37 -10.82 2.44
C GLU A 98 8.31 -12.01 2.69
N ARG A 99 8.08 -12.76 3.75
CA ARG A 99 8.86 -13.95 4.06
C ARG A 99 8.75 -15.01 2.97
N ARG A 100 7.53 -15.19 2.45
CA ARG A 100 7.28 -16.12 1.35
C ARG A 100 8.05 -15.71 0.09
N THR A 101 8.04 -14.43 -0.24
CA THR A 101 8.74 -13.90 -1.40
C THR A 101 10.26 -14.06 -1.26
N LEU A 102 10.82 -13.79 -0.08
CA LEU A 102 12.24 -13.95 0.19
C LEU A 102 12.69 -15.41 0.08
N LYS A 103 11.86 -16.35 0.54
CA LYS A 103 12.17 -17.77 0.42
C LYS A 103 12.10 -18.28 -1.00
N ALA A 104 11.28 -17.68 -1.86
CA ALA A 104 11.14 -18.07 -3.26
C ALA A 104 12.34 -17.65 -4.11
N LYS A 105 13.18 -16.78 -3.60
CA LYS A 105 14.40 -16.34 -4.24
C LYS A 105 15.59 -17.13 -3.76
#